data_26fabe262dd12466ba1cdf69ce37c5de
#
_entry.id   26fabe262dd12466ba1cdf69ce37c5de
#
_cell.length_a   1.000
_cell.length_b   1.000
_cell.length_c   1.000
_cell.angle_alpha   90.00
_cell.angle_beta   90.00
_cell.angle_gamma   90.00
#
_symmetry.space_group_name_H-M   'P 1'
#
loop_
_entity.id
_entity.type
_entity.pdbx_description
1 polymer ?
#
loop_
_entity_poly.entity_id
_entity_poly.type
_entity_poly.pdbx_seq_one_letter_code
_entity_poly.pdbx_strand_id
1 'polypeptide(L)' 'MKILVTGGAGFIGSHLVDRLVQEGYDVVVADNLSTGKRKNINRAANFYKVDIQGSGLDRVFRKERPTMVMHLAAQM' A
#
# COMPACT_ATOMS: atom_id res chain seq x y z
N MET A 1 11.02 -10.58 -0.80
CA MET A 1 10.76 -9.50 0.19
C MET A 1 9.35 -8.96 0.00
N LYS A 2 8.61 -8.86 1.06
CA LYS A 2 7.26 -8.29 1.02
C LYS A 2 7.30 -6.86 1.54
N ILE A 3 6.77 -5.92 0.76
CA ILE A 3 6.81 -4.50 1.09
C ILE A 3 5.37 -3.98 1.23
N LEU A 4 5.07 -3.40 2.37
CA LEU A 4 3.79 -2.72 2.59
C LEU A 4 3.96 -1.24 2.25
N VAL A 5 3.10 -0.74 1.37
CA VAL A 5 3.09 0.68 0.98
C VAL A 5 1.79 1.28 1.50
N THR A 6 1.87 2.22 2.44
CA THR A 6 0.70 2.98 2.85
C THR A 6 0.56 4.19 1.95
N GLY A 7 -0.67 4.46 1.49
CA GLY A 7 -0.89 5.53 0.53
C GLY A 7 -0.57 5.15 -0.90
N GLY A 8 -0.53 3.85 -1.21
CA GLY A 8 -0.15 3.36 -2.53
C GLY A 8 -1.15 3.66 -3.63
N ALA A 9 -2.35 4.16 -3.30
CA ALA A 9 -3.34 4.54 -4.31
C ALA A 9 -3.20 5.99 -4.77
N GLY A 10 -2.37 6.80 -4.11
CA GLY A 10 -2.09 8.17 -4.51
C GLY A 10 -1.18 8.22 -5.72
N PHE A 11 -0.97 9.43 -6.25
CA PHE A 11 -0.18 9.60 -7.47
C PHE A 11 1.25 9.06 -7.30
N ILE A 12 1.96 9.56 -6.29
CA ILE A 12 3.34 9.12 -6.04
C ILE A 12 3.39 7.66 -5.63
N GLY A 13 2.45 7.26 -4.75
CA GLY A 13 2.40 5.90 -4.25
C GLY A 13 2.14 4.87 -5.33
N SER A 14 1.25 5.17 -6.29
CA SER A 14 0.96 4.24 -7.37
C SER A 14 2.17 4.01 -8.27
N HIS A 15 2.96 5.06 -8.54
CA HIS A 15 4.19 4.92 -9.31
C HIS A 15 5.23 4.11 -8.57
N LEU A 16 5.35 4.32 -7.26
CA LEU A 16 6.25 3.52 -6.44
C LEU A 16 5.86 2.05 -6.45
N VAL A 17 4.57 1.77 -6.28
CA VAL A 17 4.06 0.39 -6.30
C VAL A 17 4.38 -0.27 -7.63
N ASP A 18 4.12 0.42 -8.75
CA ASP A 18 4.41 -0.12 -10.07
C ASP A 18 5.89 -0.49 -10.20
N ARG A 19 6.78 0.37 -9.72
CA ARG A 19 8.21 0.12 -9.79
C ARG A 19 8.60 -1.08 -8.93
N LEU A 20 8.05 -1.19 -7.72
CA LEU A 20 8.36 -2.30 -6.83
C LEU A 20 7.88 -3.63 -7.41
N VAL A 21 6.68 -3.63 -8.00
CA VAL A 21 6.17 -4.84 -8.67
C VAL A 21 7.08 -5.21 -9.83
N GLN A 22 7.50 -4.24 -10.62
CA GLN A 22 8.38 -4.46 -11.75
C GLN A 22 9.72 -5.07 -11.32
N GLU A 23 10.21 -4.67 -10.15
CA GLU A 23 11.47 -5.18 -9.60
C GLU A 23 11.33 -6.56 -8.96
N GLY A 24 10.13 -7.11 -8.95
CA GLY A 24 9.90 -8.47 -8.47
C GLY A 24 9.54 -8.58 -6.99
N TYR A 25 9.29 -7.47 -6.31
CA TYR A 25 8.87 -7.51 -4.92
C TYR A 25 7.40 -7.90 -4.78
N ASP A 26 7.08 -8.53 -3.66
CA ASP A 26 5.70 -8.81 -3.27
C ASP A 26 5.17 -7.58 -2.56
N VAL A 27 4.20 -6.89 -3.17
CA VAL A 27 3.75 -5.58 -2.70
C VAL A 27 2.35 -5.67 -2.12
N VAL A 28 2.17 -5.07 -0.95
CA VAL A 28 0.88 -4.91 -0.29
C VAL A 28 0.61 -3.41 -0.18
N VAL A 29 -0.59 -3.00 -0.54
CA VAL A 29 -1.00 -1.59 -0.47
C VAL A 29 -2.09 -1.43 0.57
N ALA A 30 -1.92 -0.49 1.49
CA ALA A 30 -2.96 -0.10 2.45
C ALA A 30 -3.30 1.37 2.21
N ASP A 31 -4.54 1.65 1.91
CA ASP A 31 -4.98 3.01 1.58
C ASP A 31 -6.47 3.14 1.85
N ASN A 32 -6.91 4.30 2.34
CA ASN A 32 -8.32 4.56 2.54
C ASN A 32 -9.01 5.16 1.32
N LEU A 33 -8.26 5.41 0.25
CA LEU A 33 -8.74 5.98 -1.02
C LEU A 33 -9.25 7.41 -0.89
N SER A 34 -8.80 8.14 0.14
CA SER A 34 -9.26 9.53 0.34
C SER A 34 -8.74 10.46 -0.75
N THR A 35 -7.55 10.21 -1.27
CA THR A 35 -6.94 11.05 -2.31
C THR A 35 -6.57 10.28 -3.56
N GLY A 36 -6.62 8.96 -3.51
CA GLY A 36 -6.28 8.11 -4.64
C GLY A 36 -7.48 7.32 -5.12
N LYS A 37 -7.29 6.56 -6.18
CA LYS A 37 -8.34 5.74 -6.76
C LYS A 37 -7.87 4.30 -6.88
N ARG A 38 -8.78 3.36 -6.60
CA ARG A 38 -8.44 1.94 -6.71
C ARG A 38 -7.92 1.56 -8.09
N LYS A 39 -8.42 2.19 -9.14
CA LYS A 39 -7.97 1.89 -10.50
C LYS A 39 -6.50 2.24 -10.74
N ASN A 40 -5.90 3.06 -9.87
CA ASN A 40 -4.49 3.41 -9.98
C ASN A 40 -3.58 2.35 -9.36
N ILE A 41 -4.14 1.38 -8.66
CA ILE A 41 -3.36 0.38 -7.94
C ILE A 41 -2.99 -0.75 -8.89
N ASN A 42 -1.71 -1.12 -8.90
CA ASN A 42 -1.21 -2.23 -9.70
C ASN A 42 -1.92 -3.52 -9.32
N ARG A 43 -2.40 -4.26 -10.31
CA ARG A 43 -3.15 -5.49 -10.07
C ARG A 43 -2.33 -6.59 -9.44
N ALA A 44 -1.01 -6.53 -9.57
CA ALA A 44 -0.11 -7.51 -8.96
C ALA A 44 0.11 -7.24 -7.48
N ALA A 45 -0.31 -6.08 -6.96
CA ALA A 45 -0.22 -5.77 -5.54
C ALA A 45 -1.49 -6.22 -4.82
N ASN A 46 -1.34 -6.69 -3.58
CA ASN A 46 -2.48 -6.97 -2.72
C ASN A 46 -2.97 -5.67 -2.11
N PHE A 47 -4.25 -5.38 -2.26
CA PHE A 47 -4.81 -4.11 -1.81
C PHE A 47 -5.73 -4.30 -0.62
N TYR A 48 -5.56 -3.43 0.38
CA TYR A 48 -6.44 -3.34 1.55
C TYR A 48 -6.94 -1.91 1.69
N LYS A 49 -8.26 -1.74 1.64
CA LYS A 49 -8.87 -0.44 1.91
C LYS A 49 -9.03 -0.30 3.41
N VAL A 50 -8.12 0.42 4.04
CA VAL A 50 -8.10 0.59 5.49
C VAL A 50 -7.70 2.02 5.84
N ASP A 51 -8.16 2.47 7.02
CA ASP A 51 -7.70 3.72 7.60
C ASP A 51 -6.43 3.44 8.38
N ILE A 52 -5.33 4.10 8.04
CA ILE A 52 -4.04 3.86 8.71
C ILE A 52 -4.05 4.28 10.17
N GLN A 53 -5.03 5.08 10.58
CA GLN A 53 -5.19 5.49 11.98
C GLN A 53 -6.06 4.52 12.77
N GLY A 54 -6.65 3.53 12.11
CA GLY A 54 -7.54 2.58 12.76
C GLY A 54 -6.90 1.22 12.95
N SER A 55 -7.68 0.31 13.53
CA SER A 55 -7.23 -1.06 13.79
C SER A 55 -7.08 -1.90 12.51
N GLY A 56 -7.58 -1.41 11.38
CA GLY A 56 -7.47 -2.13 10.12
C GLY A 56 -6.04 -2.35 9.68
N LEU A 57 -5.16 -1.39 9.96
CA LEU A 57 -3.75 -1.53 9.59
C LEU A 57 -3.08 -2.66 10.37
N ASP A 58 -3.43 -2.83 11.64
CA ASP A 58 -2.90 -3.95 12.44
C ASP A 58 -3.25 -5.29 11.82
N ARG A 59 -4.46 -5.43 11.28
CA ARG A 59 -4.86 -6.67 10.61
C ARG A 59 -4.00 -6.94 9.39
N VAL A 60 -3.69 -5.89 8.63
CA VAL A 60 -2.83 -6.03 7.45
C VAL A 60 -1.45 -6.51 7.87
N PHE A 61 -0.87 -5.91 8.91
CA PHE A 61 0.43 -6.35 9.42
C PHE A 61 0.42 -7.81 9.86
N ARG A 62 -0.61 -8.22 10.58
CA ARG A 62 -0.71 -9.60 11.07
C ARG A 62 -0.83 -10.60 9.93
N LYS A 63 -1.63 -10.26 8.93
CA LYS A 63 -1.90 -11.17 7.82
C LYS A 63 -0.74 -11.23 6.85
N GLU A 64 -0.18 -10.08 6.50
CA GLU A 64 0.82 -10.01 5.44
C GLU A 64 2.25 -10.12 5.93
N ARG A 65 2.51 -9.73 7.17
CA ARG A 65 3.86 -9.78 7.77
C ARG A 65 4.93 -9.18 6.87
N PRO A 66 4.79 -7.91 6.49
CA PRO A 66 5.76 -7.31 5.58
C PRO A 66 7.13 -7.20 6.23
N THR A 67 8.17 -7.29 5.40
CA THR A 67 9.54 -7.11 5.86
C THR A 67 9.98 -5.65 5.81
N MET A 68 9.26 -4.82 5.05
CA MET A 68 9.55 -3.40 4.94
C MET A 68 8.24 -2.62 4.80
N VAL A 69 8.22 -1.42 5.34
CA VAL A 69 7.06 -0.52 5.23
C VAL A 69 7.52 0.78 4.63
N MET A 70 6.84 1.23 3.57
CA MET A 70 7.02 2.55 2.98
C MET A 70 5.75 3.36 3.25
N HIS A 71 5.88 4.37 4.09
CA HIS A 71 4.74 5.13 4.57
C HIS A 71 4.60 6.43 3.78
N LEU A 72 3.68 6.43 2.80
CA LEU A 72 3.42 7.58 1.95
C LEU A 72 2.11 8.28 2.28
N ALA A 73 1.32 7.74 3.17
CA ALA A 73 0.06 8.34 3.57
C ALA A 73 0.35 9.53 4.46
N ALA A 74 0.41 10.71 3.86
CA ALA A 74 0.70 11.93 4.60
C ALA A 74 -0.57 12.49 5.22
N GLN A 75 -0.45 12.94 6.46
CA GLN A 75 -1.49 13.70 7.15
C GLN A 75 -1.19 15.17 6.93
N MET A 76 -2.05 15.80 6.21
CA MET A 76 -1.90 17.23 5.91
C MET A 76 -2.79 18.07 6.82
#